data_af2ce7a392e79f969e07d86a975cbf90
#
_entry.id   af2ce7a392e79f969e07d86a975cbf90
#
_cell.length_a   1.000
_cell.length_b   1.000
_cell.length_c   1.000
_cell.angle_alpha   90.00
_cell.angle_beta   90.00
_cell.angle_gamma   90.00
#
_symmetry.space_group_name_H-M   'P 1'
#
loop_
_entity.id
_entity.type
_entity.pdbx_description
1 polymer ?
#
loop_
_entity_poly.entity_id
_entity_poly.type
_entity_poly.pdbx_seq_one_letter_code
_entity_poly.pdbx_strand_id
1 'polypeptide(L)'
;VGSEMCIRDRDKGELCVVNAKETDVQGVKSYPSVHDIPETELAIISIPSKSCPEVMEVLARQKGVKAFIVISAGLGEETHEGGILEQQMLDVVNEAGASLIGPNCIGLMNMNYHGVFTQPIPEFHPDGVDFISSSGGTALFIIESALTKGLRFSSVWSVGNSKQNGVEDILEYMDRNFDPVLDSKIKMLYIEQIKQPDKLLYHASSLIRKGCKIAAIKAGSTESGKRAASSHTGAIASSDSAVEALFRKAGIVRCFSREELTTVASIFTLKDVKGKNC
;
A
#
# COMPACT_ATOMS: atom_id res chain seq x y z
N VAL A 1 -14.39 -17.59 -6.50
CA VAL A 1 -14.60 -16.36 -7.28
C VAL A 1 -13.26 -16.03 -7.89
N GLY A 2 -13.14 -16.25 -9.21
CA GLY A 2 -11.88 -16.09 -9.91
C GLY A 2 -11.47 -14.63 -10.01
N SER A 3 -10.64 -14.21 -9.11
CA SER A 3 -9.78 -13.06 -9.36
C SER A 3 -8.64 -13.59 -10.24
N GLU A 4 -8.65 -13.25 -11.52
CA GLU A 4 -7.47 -13.36 -12.36
C GLU A 4 -6.39 -12.49 -11.70
N MET A 5 -5.54 -13.12 -10.92
CA MET A 5 -4.36 -12.44 -10.41
C MET A 5 -3.47 -12.15 -11.62
N CYS A 6 -3.34 -10.88 -11.97
CA CYS A 6 -2.55 -10.41 -13.12
C CYS A 6 -1.03 -10.64 -12.97
N ILE A 7 -0.61 -11.39 -11.98
CA ILE A 7 0.80 -11.78 -11.75
C ILE A 7 1.32 -12.62 -12.92
N ARG A 8 0.47 -13.44 -13.55
CA ARG A 8 0.87 -14.44 -14.53
C ARG A 8 1.51 -13.88 -15.81
N ASP A 9 1.11 -12.68 -16.24
CA ASP A 9 1.49 -12.18 -17.57
C ASP A 9 2.72 -11.26 -17.56
N ARG A 10 3.21 -10.82 -16.40
CA ARG A 10 4.28 -9.83 -16.30
C ARG A 10 5.38 -10.16 -15.29
N ASP A 11 5.16 -11.16 -14.43
CA ASP A 11 6.21 -11.61 -13.51
C ASP A 11 7.11 -12.63 -14.22
N LYS A 12 8.42 -12.42 -14.16
CA LYS A 12 9.41 -13.32 -14.71
C LYS A 12 9.84 -14.41 -13.71
N GLY A 13 9.26 -14.40 -12.50
CA GLY A 13 9.52 -15.34 -11.43
C GLY A 13 8.75 -16.65 -11.57
N GLU A 14 9.17 -17.67 -10.87
CA GLU A 14 8.43 -18.93 -10.74
C GLU A 14 7.25 -18.75 -9.77
N LEU A 15 6.03 -19.00 -10.24
CA LEU A 15 4.83 -18.89 -9.44
C LEU A 15 4.47 -20.23 -8.80
N CYS A 16 4.50 -20.30 -7.47
CA CYS A 16 4.02 -21.42 -6.69
C CYS A 16 2.63 -21.11 -6.10
N VAL A 17 1.66 -21.97 -6.34
CA VAL A 17 0.32 -21.87 -5.75
C VAL A 17 0.17 -22.94 -4.68
N VAL A 18 -0.41 -22.57 -3.53
CA VAL A 18 -0.76 -23.51 -2.45
C VAL A 18 -2.26 -23.54 -2.30
N ASN A 19 -2.85 -24.72 -2.48
CA ASN A 19 -4.27 -24.96 -2.26
C ASN A 19 -4.50 -26.42 -1.81
N ALA A 20 -5.09 -26.61 -0.64
CA ALA A 20 -5.29 -27.94 -0.07
C ALA A 20 -6.36 -28.79 -0.82
N LYS A 21 -7.17 -28.17 -1.67
CA LYS A 21 -8.30 -28.84 -2.35
C LYS A 21 -8.09 -29.01 -3.85
N GLU A 22 -7.45 -28.02 -4.48
CA GLU A 22 -7.28 -27.97 -5.93
C GLU A 22 -5.85 -28.39 -6.30
N THR A 23 -5.71 -29.28 -7.26
CA THR A 23 -4.40 -29.71 -7.79
C THR A 23 -3.88 -28.80 -8.88
N ASP A 24 -4.73 -27.96 -9.44
CA ASP A 24 -4.45 -26.93 -10.43
C ASP A 24 -5.32 -25.69 -10.16
N VAL A 25 -4.69 -24.52 -10.20
CA VAL A 25 -5.38 -23.24 -10.08
C VAL A 25 -5.03 -22.39 -11.31
N GLN A 26 -5.97 -22.20 -12.19
CA GLN A 26 -5.83 -21.44 -13.43
C GLN A 26 -4.63 -21.90 -14.31
N GLY A 27 -4.42 -23.21 -14.40
CA GLY A 27 -3.35 -23.83 -15.17
C GLY A 27 -1.96 -23.77 -14.50
N VAL A 28 -1.91 -23.40 -13.21
CA VAL A 28 -0.70 -23.51 -12.39
C VAL A 28 -0.87 -24.68 -11.44
N LYS A 29 0.08 -25.61 -11.46
CA LYS A 29 0.09 -26.75 -10.53
C LYS A 29 0.12 -26.25 -9.10
N SER A 30 -0.81 -26.74 -8.28
CA SER A 30 -0.91 -26.39 -6.87
C SER A 30 -0.20 -27.41 -5.97
N TYR A 31 0.39 -26.91 -4.91
CA TYR A 31 0.92 -27.70 -3.80
C TYR A 31 -0.14 -27.86 -2.71
N PRO A 32 -0.28 -29.03 -2.10
CA PRO A 32 -1.30 -29.23 -1.06
C PRO A 32 -0.99 -28.50 0.25
N SER A 33 0.29 -28.18 0.50
CA SER A 33 0.77 -27.54 1.72
C SER A 33 1.93 -26.59 1.45
N VAL A 34 2.07 -25.57 2.31
CA VAL A 34 3.24 -24.66 2.29
C VAL A 34 4.56 -25.38 2.60
N HIS A 35 4.50 -26.57 3.20
CA HIS A 35 5.67 -27.40 3.43
C HIS A 35 6.23 -28.01 2.16
N ASP A 36 5.43 -28.15 1.12
CA ASP A 36 5.78 -28.85 -0.11
C ASP A 36 6.35 -27.92 -1.19
N ILE A 37 6.23 -26.60 -1.04
CA ILE A 37 6.75 -25.62 -2.00
C ILE A 37 8.28 -25.52 -1.91
N PRO A 38 8.97 -25.11 -2.98
CA PRO A 38 10.40 -24.77 -2.94
C PRO A 38 10.67 -23.53 -2.09
N GLU A 39 11.94 -23.17 -1.91
CA GLU A 39 12.33 -21.86 -1.36
C GLU A 39 11.74 -20.75 -2.21
N THR A 40 11.27 -19.67 -1.54
CA THR A 40 10.46 -18.61 -2.15
C THR A 40 10.78 -17.28 -1.49
N GLU A 41 10.94 -16.22 -2.25
CA GLU A 41 11.33 -14.90 -1.74
C GLU A 41 10.15 -14.04 -1.30
N LEU A 42 9.02 -14.14 -2.02
CA LEU A 42 7.78 -13.37 -1.80
C LEU A 42 6.60 -14.30 -1.58
N ALA A 43 5.80 -14.02 -0.57
CA ALA A 43 4.53 -14.70 -0.35
C ALA A 43 3.34 -13.72 -0.35
N ILE A 44 2.28 -14.06 -1.09
CA ILE A 44 0.99 -13.40 -1.03
C ILE A 44 0.05 -14.28 -0.21
N ILE A 45 -0.44 -13.76 0.91
CA ILE A 45 -1.27 -14.48 1.86
C ILE A 45 -2.74 -14.07 1.70
N SER A 46 -3.57 -15.04 1.26
CA SER A 46 -5.02 -14.88 1.09
C SER A 46 -5.75 -16.11 1.65
N ILE A 47 -5.66 -16.31 2.95
CA ILE A 47 -6.20 -17.43 3.70
C ILE A 47 -6.98 -16.92 4.92
N PRO A 48 -7.78 -17.76 5.62
CA PRO A 48 -8.44 -17.35 6.85
C PRO A 48 -7.44 -16.79 7.88
N SER A 49 -7.79 -15.68 8.52
CA SER A 49 -6.92 -14.91 9.43
C SER A 49 -6.26 -15.76 10.52
N LYS A 50 -7.01 -16.75 11.07
CA LYS A 50 -6.51 -17.65 12.11
C LYS A 50 -5.33 -18.51 11.68
N SER A 51 -5.20 -18.79 10.39
CA SER A 51 -4.10 -19.60 9.83
C SER A 51 -2.89 -18.78 9.39
N CYS A 52 -3.01 -17.45 9.33
CA CYS A 52 -1.94 -16.59 8.83
C CYS A 52 -0.63 -16.70 9.62
N PRO A 53 -0.62 -16.63 10.98
CA PRO A 53 0.62 -16.68 11.73
C PRO A 53 1.42 -17.98 11.51
N GLU A 54 0.74 -19.13 11.58
CA GLU A 54 1.38 -20.44 11.40
C GLU A 54 1.96 -20.60 9.99
N VAL A 55 1.18 -20.26 8.97
CA VAL A 55 1.63 -20.31 7.57
C VAL A 55 2.81 -19.38 7.32
N MET A 56 2.77 -18.16 7.85
CA MET A 56 3.86 -17.20 7.72
C MET A 56 5.12 -17.65 8.44
N GLU A 57 5.01 -18.31 9.60
CA GLU A 57 6.13 -18.89 10.32
C GLU A 57 6.85 -19.95 9.50
N VAL A 58 6.09 -20.89 8.88
CA VAL A 58 6.65 -21.92 7.99
C VAL A 58 7.36 -21.27 6.80
N LEU A 59 6.68 -20.31 6.14
CA LEU A 59 7.23 -19.61 4.97
C LEU A 59 8.52 -18.84 5.30
N ALA A 60 8.55 -18.13 6.42
CA ALA A 60 9.70 -17.34 6.85
C ALA A 60 10.90 -18.22 7.26
N ARG A 61 10.64 -19.25 8.08
CA ARG A 61 11.71 -20.06 8.69
C ARG A 61 12.18 -21.22 7.83
N GLN A 62 11.29 -21.83 7.03
CA GLN A 62 11.59 -23.05 6.28
C GLN A 62 11.72 -22.82 4.76
N LYS A 63 11.08 -21.76 4.24
CA LYS A 63 11.06 -21.46 2.80
C LYS A 63 11.81 -20.19 2.42
N GLY A 64 12.40 -19.50 3.38
CA GLY A 64 13.26 -18.34 3.14
C GLY A 64 12.54 -17.07 2.73
N VAL A 65 11.21 -17.00 2.88
CA VAL A 65 10.43 -15.81 2.49
C VAL A 65 10.87 -14.57 3.27
N LYS A 66 11.18 -13.50 2.53
CA LYS A 66 11.62 -12.20 3.06
C LYS A 66 10.65 -11.08 2.79
N ALA A 67 9.61 -11.30 1.98
CA ALA A 67 8.58 -10.32 1.69
C ALA A 67 7.19 -10.97 1.77
N PHE A 68 6.29 -10.32 2.51
CA PHE A 68 4.91 -10.77 2.68
C PHE A 68 3.94 -9.67 2.26
N ILE A 69 2.95 -10.03 1.45
CA ILE A 69 1.77 -9.22 1.16
C ILE A 69 0.58 -9.97 1.73
N VAL A 70 -0.04 -9.45 2.80
CA VAL A 70 -1.16 -10.11 3.47
C VAL A 70 -2.46 -9.43 3.08
N ILE A 71 -3.22 -10.10 2.21
CA ILE A 71 -4.54 -9.66 1.74
C ILE A 71 -5.61 -9.99 2.79
N SER A 72 -5.44 -11.09 3.51
CA SER A 72 -6.39 -11.56 4.53
C SER A 72 -6.82 -10.44 5.47
N ALA A 73 -8.13 -10.39 5.72
CA ALA A 73 -8.81 -9.48 6.65
C ALA A 73 -9.44 -10.27 7.81
N GLY A 74 -10.16 -9.61 8.69
CA GLY A 74 -10.74 -10.22 9.90
C GLY A 74 -9.68 -10.36 11.00
N LEU A 75 -8.87 -9.34 11.16
CA LEU A 75 -7.78 -9.26 12.12
C LEU A 75 -8.03 -8.13 13.12
N GLY A 76 -7.02 -7.31 13.42
CA GLY A 76 -7.11 -6.27 14.43
C GLY A 76 -8.11 -5.14 14.13
N GLU A 77 -8.53 -4.99 12.89
CA GLU A 77 -9.59 -4.07 12.48
C GLU A 77 -10.99 -4.55 12.91
N GLU A 78 -11.17 -5.85 13.16
CA GLU A 78 -12.47 -6.42 13.54
C GLU A 78 -12.55 -6.78 15.02
N THR A 79 -11.50 -7.43 15.55
CA THR A 79 -11.56 -8.02 16.90
C THR A 79 -10.26 -7.87 17.67
N HIS A 80 -10.33 -7.92 19.00
CA HIS A 80 -9.15 -7.99 19.87
C HIS A 80 -8.31 -9.25 19.60
N GLU A 81 -8.96 -10.40 19.36
CA GLU A 81 -8.29 -11.66 19.02
C GLU A 81 -7.55 -11.53 17.70
N GLY A 82 -8.15 -10.87 16.71
CA GLY A 82 -7.49 -10.52 15.45
C GLY A 82 -6.23 -9.67 15.64
N GLY A 83 -6.25 -8.75 16.61
CA GLY A 83 -5.07 -7.97 16.98
C GLY A 83 -3.92 -8.82 17.56
N ILE A 84 -4.24 -9.89 18.27
CA ILE A 84 -3.24 -10.87 18.75
C ILE A 84 -2.61 -11.62 17.57
N LEU A 85 -3.44 -12.06 16.61
CA LEU A 85 -2.93 -12.71 15.38
C LEU A 85 -2.03 -11.78 14.58
N GLU A 86 -2.40 -10.50 14.44
CA GLU A 86 -1.52 -9.51 13.80
C GLU A 86 -0.17 -9.36 14.53
N GLN A 87 -0.17 -9.37 15.86
CA GLN A 87 1.07 -9.27 16.62
C GLN A 87 1.95 -10.52 16.40
N GLN A 88 1.37 -11.71 16.38
CA GLN A 88 2.09 -12.95 16.07
C GLN A 88 2.72 -12.89 14.67
N MET A 89 1.98 -12.43 13.66
CA MET A 89 2.53 -12.23 12.30
C MET A 89 3.69 -11.22 12.29
N LEU A 90 3.55 -10.12 13.03
CA LEU A 90 4.59 -9.11 13.16
C LEU A 90 5.86 -9.67 13.81
N ASP A 91 5.71 -10.47 14.86
CA ASP A 91 6.83 -11.10 15.56
C ASP A 91 7.59 -12.05 14.60
N VAL A 92 6.88 -12.88 13.84
CA VAL A 92 7.45 -13.78 12.82
C VAL A 92 8.27 -13.01 11.78
N VAL A 93 7.72 -11.94 11.19
CA VAL A 93 8.43 -11.19 10.14
C VAL A 93 9.63 -10.42 10.69
N ASN A 94 9.53 -9.88 11.91
CA ASN A 94 10.64 -9.17 12.55
C ASN A 94 11.79 -10.13 12.91
N GLU A 95 11.50 -11.30 13.51
CA GLU A 95 12.50 -12.32 13.81
C GLU A 95 13.20 -12.85 12.56
N ALA A 96 12.46 -12.99 11.46
CA ALA A 96 13.01 -13.43 10.18
C ALA A 96 13.78 -12.33 9.42
N GLY A 97 13.72 -11.08 9.88
CA GLY A 97 14.22 -9.93 9.13
C GLY A 97 13.50 -9.74 7.79
N ALA A 98 12.20 -10.05 7.78
CA ALA A 98 11.35 -9.95 6.61
C ALA A 98 10.53 -8.66 6.60
N SER A 99 9.91 -8.34 5.46
CA SER A 99 9.05 -7.17 5.26
C SER A 99 7.59 -7.59 5.07
N LEU A 100 6.66 -6.82 5.67
CA LEU A 100 5.22 -7.07 5.63
C LEU A 100 4.46 -5.85 5.11
N ILE A 101 3.65 -6.05 4.08
CA ILE A 101 2.60 -5.13 3.61
C ILE A 101 1.23 -5.70 4.00
N GLY A 102 0.37 -4.88 4.57
CA GLY A 102 -0.93 -5.29 5.10
C GLY A 102 -0.90 -5.50 6.62
N PRO A 103 -1.72 -6.38 7.17
CA PRO A 103 -2.81 -7.14 6.52
C PRO A 103 -3.97 -6.25 6.02
N ASN A 104 -5.03 -6.87 5.50
CA ASN A 104 -6.22 -6.19 4.99
C ASN A 104 -5.89 -5.15 3.92
N CYS A 105 -5.14 -5.55 2.90
CA CYS A 105 -4.71 -4.72 1.77
C CYS A 105 -5.16 -5.30 0.43
N ILE A 106 -5.12 -4.52 -0.64
CA ILE A 106 -5.37 -5.04 -1.99
C ILE A 106 -4.10 -5.47 -2.72
N GLY A 107 -2.94 -5.23 -2.13
CA GLY A 107 -1.64 -5.58 -2.69
C GLY A 107 -0.83 -4.38 -3.18
N LEU A 108 0.14 -4.67 -4.03
CA LEU A 108 1.11 -3.74 -4.58
C LEU A 108 1.15 -3.86 -6.11
N MET A 109 1.26 -2.74 -6.79
CA MET A 109 1.45 -2.67 -8.25
C MET A 109 2.54 -1.69 -8.60
N ASN A 110 3.36 -2.02 -9.58
CA ASN A 110 4.29 -1.11 -10.24
C ASN A 110 4.55 -1.59 -11.67
N MET A 111 5.51 -0.99 -12.37
CA MET A 111 5.84 -1.35 -13.76
C MET A 111 6.26 -2.81 -13.97
N ASN A 112 6.79 -3.46 -12.94
CA ASN A 112 7.36 -4.81 -13.02
C ASN A 112 6.52 -5.86 -12.28
N TYR A 113 5.61 -5.44 -11.40
CA TYR A 113 4.87 -6.32 -10.50
C TYR A 113 3.42 -5.85 -10.32
N HIS A 114 2.45 -6.76 -10.50
CA HIS A 114 1.03 -6.49 -10.39
C HIS A 114 0.35 -7.44 -9.41
N GLY A 115 0.87 -7.55 -8.21
CA GLY A 115 0.37 -8.42 -7.15
C GLY A 115 -0.88 -7.89 -6.46
N VAL A 116 -1.98 -7.79 -7.18
CA VAL A 116 -3.30 -7.36 -6.69
C VAL A 116 -4.38 -8.34 -7.12
N PHE A 117 -5.49 -8.36 -6.38
CA PHE A 117 -6.64 -9.24 -6.68
C PHE A 117 -7.85 -8.48 -7.25
N THR A 118 -7.68 -7.22 -7.63
CA THR A 118 -8.80 -6.33 -7.99
C THR A 118 -8.52 -5.53 -9.26
N GLN A 119 -9.55 -4.92 -9.80
CA GLN A 119 -9.51 -4.03 -10.96
C GLN A 119 -10.12 -2.67 -10.60
N PRO A 120 -9.83 -1.58 -11.35
CA PRO A 120 -9.00 -1.57 -12.57
C PRO A 120 -7.51 -1.63 -12.28
N ILE A 121 -6.73 -2.21 -13.21
CA ILE A 121 -5.28 -2.10 -13.20
C ILE A 121 -4.91 -0.91 -14.05
N PRO A 122 -4.28 0.13 -13.49
CA PRO A 122 -3.89 1.31 -14.24
C PRO A 122 -2.75 1.02 -15.22
N GLU A 123 -2.58 1.88 -16.20
CA GLU A 123 -1.37 1.91 -17.01
C GLU A 123 -0.20 2.45 -16.18
N PHE A 124 0.90 1.71 -16.15
CA PHE A 124 2.11 2.10 -15.42
C PHE A 124 3.12 2.80 -16.34
N HIS A 125 3.69 3.89 -15.85
CA HIS A 125 4.67 4.69 -16.55
C HIS A 125 5.66 5.33 -15.57
N PRO A 126 6.97 5.44 -15.88
CA PRO A 126 7.95 6.05 -14.98
C PRO A 126 7.58 7.46 -14.51
N ASP A 127 7.00 8.28 -15.42
CA ASP A 127 6.54 9.63 -15.10
C ASP A 127 5.13 9.67 -14.45
N GLY A 128 4.53 8.51 -14.17
CA GLY A 128 3.23 8.39 -13.52
C GLY A 128 3.27 8.83 -12.06
N VAL A 129 2.19 8.64 -11.36
CA VAL A 129 2.04 8.99 -9.94
C VAL A 129 2.36 7.78 -9.07
N ASP A 130 3.13 7.95 -8.00
CA ASP A 130 3.17 6.98 -6.91
C ASP A 130 1.99 7.23 -5.99
N PHE A 131 1.18 6.21 -5.78
CA PHE A 131 0.02 6.28 -4.92
C PHE A 131 0.15 5.33 -3.72
N ILE A 132 0.09 5.88 -2.51
CA ILE A 132 0.14 5.12 -1.26
C ILE A 132 -1.19 5.28 -0.53
N SER A 133 -1.83 4.18 -0.20
CA SER A 133 -3.15 4.18 0.45
C SER A 133 -3.22 3.25 1.65
N SER A 134 -3.73 3.76 2.77
CA SER A 134 -4.07 2.95 3.95
C SER A 134 -5.33 2.10 3.73
N SER A 135 -6.19 2.43 2.76
CA SER A 135 -7.44 1.73 2.48
C SER A 135 -7.46 1.14 1.09
N GLY A 136 -7.67 -0.17 0.99
CA GLY A 136 -7.78 -0.87 -0.29
C GLY A 136 -9.01 -0.43 -1.09
N GLY A 137 -10.19 -0.41 -0.48
CA GLY A 137 -11.42 0.00 -1.15
C GLY A 137 -11.38 1.45 -1.63
N THR A 138 -10.89 2.37 -0.78
CA THR A 138 -10.74 3.77 -1.17
C THR A 138 -9.70 3.96 -2.27
N ALA A 139 -8.64 3.14 -2.28
CA ALA A 139 -7.63 3.18 -3.33
C ALA A 139 -8.24 2.94 -4.71
N LEU A 140 -9.16 1.98 -4.85
CA LEU A 140 -9.83 1.69 -6.12
C LEU A 140 -10.62 2.88 -6.63
N PHE A 141 -11.44 3.52 -5.77
CA PHE A 141 -12.22 4.70 -6.15
C PHE A 141 -11.33 5.90 -6.52
N ILE A 142 -10.15 6.04 -5.89
CA ILE A 142 -9.19 7.09 -6.25
C ILE A 142 -8.54 6.76 -7.59
N ILE A 143 -8.16 5.51 -7.86
CA ILE A 143 -7.61 5.06 -9.14
C ILE A 143 -8.63 5.31 -10.27
N GLU A 144 -9.89 4.90 -10.10
CA GLU A 144 -10.95 5.16 -11.08
C GLU A 144 -11.09 6.65 -11.39
N SER A 145 -11.16 7.50 -10.36
CA SER A 145 -11.22 8.96 -10.53
C SER A 145 -9.97 9.52 -11.23
N ALA A 146 -8.79 8.98 -10.94
CA ALA A 146 -7.53 9.39 -11.57
C ALA A 146 -7.48 9.02 -13.05
N LEU A 147 -7.92 7.80 -13.40
CA LEU A 147 -7.95 7.32 -14.79
C LEU A 147 -8.85 8.18 -15.67
N THR A 148 -10.00 8.64 -15.16
CA THR A 148 -10.90 9.55 -15.93
C THR A 148 -10.26 10.90 -16.24
N LYS A 149 -9.21 11.28 -15.50
CA LYS A 149 -8.42 12.51 -15.72
C LYS A 149 -7.14 12.26 -16.54
N GLY A 150 -6.94 11.05 -17.04
CA GLY A 150 -5.77 10.68 -17.83
C GLY A 150 -4.49 10.52 -17.00
N LEU A 151 -4.60 10.38 -15.67
CA LEU A 151 -3.43 10.09 -14.82
C LEU A 151 -2.93 8.66 -15.08
N ARG A 152 -1.62 8.54 -15.21
CA ARG A 152 -0.89 7.27 -15.21
C ARG A 152 -0.24 7.09 -13.85
N PHE A 153 0.08 5.85 -13.51
CA PHE A 153 0.72 5.51 -12.25
C PHE A 153 2.15 5.01 -12.47
N SER A 154 3.04 5.29 -11.54
CA SER A 154 4.36 4.66 -11.44
C SER A 154 4.29 3.47 -10.50
N SER A 155 3.63 3.65 -9.36
CA SER A 155 3.36 2.57 -8.42
C SER A 155 2.08 2.83 -7.62
N VAL A 156 1.48 1.74 -7.11
CA VAL A 156 0.35 1.77 -6.16
C VAL A 156 0.68 0.86 -5.00
N TRP A 157 0.63 1.40 -3.79
CA TRP A 157 0.93 0.71 -2.54
C TRP A 157 -0.30 0.73 -1.64
N SER A 158 -0.95 -0.41 -1.47
CA SER A 158 -2.02 -0.55 -0.48
C SER A 158 -1.43 -1.14 0.79
N VAL A 159 -1.30 -0.32 1.83
CA VAL A 159 -0.63 -0.75 3.07
C VAL A 159 -1.59 -1.33 4.11
N GLY A 160 -2.92 -1.27 3.89
CA GLY A 160 -3.93 -1.87 4.77
C GLY A 160 -3.81 -1.40 6.22
N ASN A 161 -3.90 -2.33 7.17
CA ASN A 161 -3.77 -2.05 8.61
C ASN A 161 -2.38 -1.51 9.00
N SER A 162 -1.40 -1.56 8.09
CA SER A 162 -0.04 -1.01 8.27
C SER A 162 0.63 -1.53 9.54
N LYS A 163 0.61 -2.84 9.78
CA LYS A 163 1.12 -3.38 11.04
C LYS A 163 2.64 -3.18 11.20
N GLN A 164 3.39 -3.40 10.13
CA GLN A 164 4.83 -3.13 10.07
C GLN A 164 5.13 -1.90 9.21
N ASN A 165 4.73 -1.93 7.93
CA ASN A 165 4.99 -0.86 6.99
C ASN A 165 3.72 -0.06 6.71
N GLY A 166 3.73 1.22 7.06
CA GLY A 166 2.68 2.20 6.79
C GLY A 166 3.07 3.18 5.69
N VAL A 167 2.26 4.24 5.55
CA VAL A 167 2.50 5.30 4.57
C VAL A 167 3.86 5.97 4.78
N GLU A 168 4.25 6.18 6.03
CA GLU A 168 5.50 6.81 6.43
C GLU A 168 6.72 5.95 6.05
N ASP A 169 6.58 4.63 6.15
CA ASP A 169 7.65 3.67 5.83
C ASP A 169 7.86 3.57 4.32
N ILE A 170 6.77 3.61 3.54
CA ILE A 170 6.86 3.65 2.08
C ILE A 170 7.46 4.98 1.60
N LEU A 171 7.11 6.12 2.22
CA LEU A 171 7.75 7.40 1.92
C LEU A 171 9.25 7.40 2.29
N GLU A 172 9.63 6.80 3.41
CA GLU A 172 11.03 6.59 3.76
C GLU A 172 11.77 5.78 2.71
N TYR A 173 11.19 4.66 2.26
CA TYR A 173 11.75 3.83 1.21
C TYR A 173 11.95 4.62 -0.09
N MET A 174 10.93 5.37 -0.52
CA MET A 174 11.00 6.20 -1.72
C MET A 174 12.03 7.33 -1.58
N ASP A 175 12.13 7.96 -0.40
CA ASP A 175 13.08 9.05 -0.17
C ASP A 175 14.53 8.56 -0.17
N ARG A 176 14.80 7.43 0.49
CA ARG A 176 16.16 6.86 0.57
C ARG A 176 16.69 6.36 -0.76
N ASN A 177 15.80 5.83 -1.61
CA ASN A 177 16.17 5.25 -2.89
C ASN A 177 15.88 6.18 -4.09
N PHE A 178 15.53 7.43 -3.86
CA PHE A 178 15.07 8.36 -4.88
C PHE A 178 16.14 8.67 -5.94
N ASP A 179 15.85 8.31 -7.18
CA ASP A 179 16.61 8.72 -8.36
C ASP A 179 15.84 9.85 -9.09
N PRO A 180 16.43 11.08 -9.21
CA PRO A 180 15.74 12.21 -9.82
C PRO A 180 15.49 12.07 -11.32
N VAL A 181 16.09 11.08 -11.98
CA VAL A 181 15.92 10.80 -13.42
C VAL A 181 14.91 9.71 -13.67
N LEU A 182 14.93 8.65 -12.84
CA LEU A 182 14.13 7.44 -13.05
C LEU A 182 12.81 7.44 -12.30
N ASP A 183 12.75 8.09 -11.14
CA ASP A 183 11.59 7.98 -10.26
C ASP A 183 10.54 9.06 -10.50
N SER A 184 9.29 8.69 -10.27
CA SER A 184 8.17 9.60 -10.25
C SER A 184 8.39 10.77 -9.29
N LYS A 185 8.03 11.97 -9.72
CA LYS A 185 8.09 13.20 -8.91
C LYS A 185 6.75 13.57 -8.28
N ILE A 186 5.72 12.75 -8.47
CA ILE A 186 4.37 13.03 -7.96
C ILE A 186 3.95 11.92 -7.03
N LYS A 187 3.57 12.28 -5.79
CA LYS A 187 3.10 11.33 -4.79
C LYS A 187 1.67 11.70 -4.39
N MET A 188 0.77 10.73 -4.43
CA MET A 188 -0.57 10.82 -3.86
C MET A 188 -0.64 9.97 -2.60
N LEU A 189 -1.24 10.49 -1.53
CA LEU A 189 -1.39 9.80 -0.27
C LEU A 189 -2.84 9.76 0.16
N TYR A 190 -3.31 8.59 0.59
CA TYR A 190 -4.54 8.45 1.35
C TYR A 190 -4.21 7.84 2.72
N ILE A 191 -4.36 8.61 3.78
CA ILE A 191 -3.85 8.30 5.12
C ILE A 191 -5.02 8.21 6.10
N GLU A 192 -5.25 7.03 6.68
CA GLU A 192 -6.24 6.86 7.76
C GLU A 192 -5.64 7.16 9.13
N GLN A 193 -4.39 6.78 9.36
CA GLN A 193 -3.68 7.03 10.59
C GLN A 193 -2.24 7.48 10.32
N ILE A 194 -1.75 8.45 11.08
CA ILE A 194 -0.35 8.86 11.11
C ILE A 194 0.25 8.29 12.38
N LYS A 195 1.03 7.23 12.26
CA LYS A 195 1.67 6.52 13.40
C LYS A 195 2.98 7.18 13.81
N GLN A 196 3.72 7.70 12.84
CA GLN A 196 5.05 8.28 13.01
C GLN A 196 5.13 9.67 12.35
N PRO A 197 4.56 10.72 13.02
CA PRO A 197 4.45 12.05 12.41
C PRO A 197 5.81 12.68 12.08
N ASP A 198 6.85 12.44 12.89
CA ASP A 198 8.19 12.96 12.63
C ASP A 198 8.83 12.30 11.40
N LYS A 199 8.60 10.99 11.20
CA LYS A 199 9.04 10.26 10.00
C LYS A 199 8.35 10.80 8.75
N LEU A 200 7.01 10.96 8.81
CA LEU A 200 6.23 11.56 7.72
C LEU A 200 6.77 12.94 7.36
N LEU A 201 6.94 13.81 8.35
CA LEU A 201 7.46 15.16 8.17
C LEU A 201 8.85 15.14 7.51
N TYR A 202 9.76 14.31 8.02
CA TYR A 202 11.14 14.26 7.54
C TYR A 202 11.21 13.82 6.07
N HIS A 203 10.62 12.66 5.75
CA HIS A 203 10.74 12.07 4.42
C HIS A 203 9.91 12.80 3.35
N ALA A 204 8.71 13.28 3.70
CA ALA A 204 7.94 14.11 2.78
C ALA A 204 8.67 15.43 2.46
N SER A 205 9.19 16.14 3.48
CA SER A 205 9.97 17.36 3.27
C SER A 205 11.25 17.09 2.46
N SER A 206 11.91 15.96 2.67
CA SER A 206 13.09 15.55 1.91
C SER A 206 12.75 15.34 0.44
N LEU A 207 11.71 14.56 0.13
CA LEU A 207 11.25 14.34 -1.24
C LEU A 207 10.87 15.65 -1.94
N ILE A 208 10.18 16.56 -1.23
CA ILE A 208 9.80 17.86 -1.79
C ILE A 208 11.03 18.72 -2.11
N ARG A 209 12.05 18.72 -1.25
CA ARG A 209 13.34 19.38 -1.55
C ARG A 209 14.07 18.76 -2.75
N LYS A 210 13.88 17.47 -3.01
CA LYS A 210 14.38 16.75 -4.19
C LYS A 210 13.55 17.03 -5.47
N GLY A 211 12.50 17.86 -5.37
CA GLY A 211 11.64 18.26 -6.48
C GLY A 211 10.35 17.46 -6.65
N CYS A 212 10.01 16.60 -5.69
CA CYS A 212 8.72 15.92 -5.68
C CYS A 212 7.58 16.87 -5.29
N LYS A 213 6.37 16.58 -5.78
CA LYS A 213 5.11 17.22 -5.41
C LYS A 213 4.24 16.18 -4.71
N ILE A 214 3.74 16.49 -3.52
CA ILE A 214 2.98 15.56 -2.69
C ILE A 214 1.60 16.14 -2.40
N ALA A 215 0.55 15.38 -2.71
CA ALA A 215 -0.83 15.69 -2.32
C ALA A 215 -1.38 14.56 -1.44
N ALA A 216 -2.16 14.92 -0.41
CA ALA A 216 -2.64 13.95 0.55
C ALA A 216 -4.08 14.24 1.04
N ILE A 217 -4.83 13.15 1.23
CA ILE A 217 -6.05 13.12 2.04
C ILE A 217 -5.71 12.49 3.38
N LYS A 218 -6.10 13.13 4.48
CA LYS A 218 -6.19 12.50 5.79
C LYS A 218 -7.66 12.16 6.07
N ALA A 219 -7.98 10.88 6.12
CA ALA A 219 -9.33 10.41 6.45
C ALA A 219 -9.75 10.84 7.87
N GLY A 220 -11.05 10.97 8.10
CA GLY A 220 -11.56 11.32 9.42
C GLY A 220 -11.40 12.80 9.80
N SER A 221 -11.36 13.71 8.83
CA SER A 221 -11.31 15.17 9.08
C SER A 221 -12.63 15.77 9.60
N THR A 222 -13.76 15.11 9.34
CA THR A 222 -15.08 15.51 9.86
C THR A 222 -15.49 14.67 11.06
N GLU A 223 -16.42 15.17 11.90
CA GLU A 223 -16.93 14.42 13.06
C GLU A 223 -17.55 13.06 12.65
N SER A 224 -18.28 13.02 11.55
CA SER A 224 -18.83 11.77 11.00
C SER A 224 -17.73 10.86 10.47
N GLY A 225 -16.73 11.43 9.79
CA GLY A 225 -15.55 10.69 9.30
C GLY A 225 -14.66 10.20 10.44
N LYS A 226 -14.52 10.94 11.55
CA LYS A 226 -13.83 10.47 12.77
C LYS A 226 -14.51 9.26 13.37
N ARG A 227 -15.85 9.28 13.49
CA ARG A 227 -16.63 8.13 13.98
C ARG A 227 -16.48 6.90 13.07
N ALA A 228 -16.55 7.08 11.76
CA ALA A 228 -16.35 6.01 10.81
C ALA A 228 -14.91 5.44 10.88
N ALA A 229 -13.89 6.29 10.92
CA ALA A 229 -12.50 5.87 11.04
C ALA A 229 -12.21 5.17 12.37
N SER A 230 -12.71 5.67 13.50
CA SER A 230 -12.52 5.08 14.83
C SER A 230 -13.23 3.72 14.98
N SER A 231 -14.38 3.54 14.35
CA SER A 231 -15.09 2.25 14.35
C SER A 231 -14.41 1.20 13.46
N HIS A 232 -13.65 1.64 12.45
CA HIS A 232 -13.00 0.74 11.49
C HIS A 232 -11.55 0.39 11.86
N THR A 233 -10.83 1.26 12.57
CA THR A 233 -9.39 1.09 12.85
C THR A 233 -9.03 1.10 14.34
N GLY A 234 -9.98 1.38 15.24
CA GLY A 234 -9.72 1.51 16.68
C GLY A 234 -8.78 2.69 17.05
N ALA A 235 -8.42 3.53 16.11
CA ALA A 235 -7.42 4.58 16.27
C ALA A 235 -8.02 5.86 16.87
N ILE A 236 -7.30 6.46 17.83
CA ILE A 236 -7.58 7.83 18.30
C ILE A 236 -7.23 8.78 17.14
N ALA A 237 -8.26 9.48 16.62
CA ALA A 237 -8.06 10.44 15.54
C ALA A 237 -7.15 11.59 16.03
N SER A 238 -6.03 11.82 15.32
CA SER A 238 -5.19 13.00 15.51
C SER A 238 -6.03 14.26 15.33
N SER A 239 -5.75 15.34 16.08
CA SER A 239 -6.47 16.59 15.88
C SER A 239 -6.28 17.10 14.44
N ASP A 240 -7.35 17.57 13.82
CA ASP A 240 -7.32 18.04 12.43
C ASP A 240 -6.33 19.22 12.26
N SER A 241 -6.24 20.09 13.27
CA SER A 241 -5.27 21.19 13.33
C SER A 241 -3.81 20.72 13.37
N ALA A 242 -3.52 19.60 14.05
CA ALA A 242 -2.17 19.03 14.06
C ALA A 242 -1.80 18.43 12.70
N VAL A 243 -2.76 17.76 12.04
CA VAL A 243 -2.56 17.25 10.67
C VAL A 243 -2.31 18.39 9.69
N GLU A 244 -3.10 19.47 9.78
CA GLU A 244 -2.94 20.67 8.95
C GLU A 244 -1.56 21.31 9.14
N ALA A 245 -1.12 21.47 10.39
CA ALA A 245 0.20 22.02 10.69
C ALA A 245 1.33 21.12 10.18
N LEU A 246 1.17 19.80 10.32
CA LEU A 246 2.14 18.81 9.83
C LEU A 246 2.28 18.87 8.31
N PHE A 247 1.16 18.80 7.58
CA PHE A 247 1.16 18.82 6.12
C PHE A 247 1.73 20.13 5.58
N ARG A 248 1.31 21.27 6.15
CA ARG A 248 1.85 22.57 5.78
C ARG A 248 3.35 22.69 6.03
N LYS A 249 3.84 22.19 7.18
CA LYS A 249 5.27 22.18 7.50
C LYS A 249 6.06 21.27 6.58
N ALA A 250 5.50 20.14 6.18
CA ALA A 250 6.11 19.22 5.24
C ALA A 250 6.10 19.73 3.79
N GLY A 251 5.21 20.65 3.44
CA GLY A 251 4.97 21.11 2.07
C GLY A 251 3.99 20.22 1.30
N ILE A 252 3.21 19.40 1.99
CA ILE A 252 2.18 18.53 1.40
C ILE A 252 0.93 19.36 1.10
N VAL A 253 0.40 19.26 -0.12
CA VAL A 253 -0.90 19.84 -0.48
C VAL A 253 -2.01 19.00 0.12
N ARG A 254 -2.76 19.54 1.06
CA ARG A 254 -3.88 18.88 1.69
C ARG A 254 -5.11 18.91 0.79
N CYS A 255 -5.74 17.76 0.61
CA CYS A 255 -6.99 17.57 -0.12
C CYS A 255 -8.07 17.00 0.80
N PHE A 256 -9.33 17.34 0.53
CA PHE A 256 -10.48 16.94 1.36
C PHE A 256 -11.43 15.96 0.67
N SER A 257 -11.20 15.71 -0.62
CA SER A 257 -11.96 14.74 -1.40
C SER A 257 -11.06 14.02 -2.40
N ARG A 258 -11.47 12.82 -2.84
CA ARG A 258 -10.78 12.08 -3.90
C ARG A 258 -10.72 12.88 -5.20
N GLU A 259 -11.76 13.62 -5.50
CA GLU A 259 -11.85 14.48 -6.68
C GLU A 259 -10.80 15.60 -6.64
N GLU A 260 -10.64 16.24 -5.49
CA GLU A 260 -9.62 17.25 -5.27
C GLU A 260 -8.22 16.65 -5.36
N LEU A 261 -7.97 15.49 -4.70
CA LEU A 261 -6.68 14.80 -4.75
C LEU A 261 -6.25 14.48 -6.18
N THR A 262 -7.14 13.89 -6.97
CA THR A 262 -6.84 13.52 -8.35
C THR A 262 -6.71 14.73 -9.27
N THR A 263 -7.45 15.82 -9.01
CA THR A 263 -7.30 17.08 -9.73
C THR A 263 -5.96 17.76 -9.42
N VAL A 264 -5.56 17.83 -8.16
CA VAL A 264 -4.25 18.37 -7.75
C VAL A 264 -3.12 17.54 -8.36
N ALA A 265 -3.23 16.21 -8.33
CA ALA A 265 -2.24 15.33 -8.96
C ALA A 265 -2.16 15.56 -10.49
N SER A 266 -3.30 15.77 -11.17
CA SER A 266 -3.32 16.11 -12.60
C SER A 266 -2.61 17.45 -12.88
N ILE A 267 -2.81 18.45 -12.04
CA ILE A 267 -2.10 19.73 -12.15
C ILE A 267 -0.59 19.53 -11.97
N PHE A 268 -0.18 18.64 -11.07
CA PHE A 268 1.24 18.35 -10.84
C PHE A 268 1.92 17.71 -12.06
N THR A 269 1.18 17.02 -12.95
CA THR A 269 1.73 16.46 -14.19
C THR A 269 2.00 17.51 -15.27
N LEU A 270 1.42 18.71 -15.13
CA LEU A 270 1.64 19.78 -16.08
C LEU A 270 3.07 20.31 -15.98
N LYS A 271 3.64 20.73 -17.12
CA LYS A 271 4.94 21.39 -17.14
C LYS A 271 4.86 22.69 -16.33
N ASP A 272 5.90 22.99 -15.56
CA ASP A 272 5.98 24.23 -14.83
C ASP A 272 5.91 25.43 -15.80
N VAL A 273 4.99 26.35 -15.54
CA VAL A 273 4.85 27.58 -16.31
C VAL A 273 6.03 28.48 -15.99
N LYS A 274 6.94 28.65 -16.95
CA LYS A 274 8.14 29.49 -16.81
C LYS A 274 7.91 30.95 -17.20
N GLY A 275 6.67 31.39 -17.35
CA GLY A 275 6.31 32.77 -17.69
C GLY A 275 6.26 33.69 -16.49
N LYS A 276 6.72 34.95 -16.69
CA LYS A 276 6.59 36.03 -15.68
C LYS A 276 5.22 36.73 -15.73
N ASN A 277 4.41 36.44 -16.74
CA ASN A 277 3.09 37.04 -16.97
C ASN A 277 2.05 35.92 -17.04
N CYS A 278 1.16 35.88 -16.07
CA CYS A 278 -0.10 35.18 -16.11
C CYS A 278 -1.22 36.19 -16.25
#